data_405e275b0c2a281f315f1598f6ffee20
#
_entry.id   405e275b0c2a281f315f1598f6ffee20
#
_cell.length_a   1.000
_cell.length_b   1.000
_cell.length_c   1.000
_cell.angle_alpha   90.00
_cell.angle_beta   90.00
_cell.angle_gamma   90.00
#
_symmetry.space_group_name_H-M   'P 1'
#
loop_
_entity.id
_entity.type
_entity.pdbx_description
1 polymer ?
#
loop_
_entity_poly.entity_id
_entity_poly.type
_entity_poly.pdbx_seq_one_letter_code
_entity_poly.pdbx_strand_id
1 'polypeptide(L)'
;MGYHASEGAATEEVANFARQLVQGVISNHDKLDGILAEASEHWRLDQMAKVDRIILRIAVYEIAVERKVPTKAAINESIELAKTFSGDEAGRFVNGVLGRVAATAT
;
A
#
# COMPACT_ATOMS: atom_id res chain seq x y z
N MET A 1 27.99 -4.91 6.87
CA MET A 1 27.60 -3.53 6.70
C MET A 1 27.59 -2.83 8.06
N GLY A 2 28.39 -1.80 8.23
CA GLY A 2 28.46 -1.10 9.51
C GLY A 2 27.36 -0.06 9.63
N TYR A 3 26.69 -0.06 10.76
CA TYR A 3 25.70 0.97 11.07
C TYR A 3 26.35 2.03 11.95
N HIS A 4 26.15 3.27 11.63
CA HIS A 4 26.59 4.39 12.46
C HIS A 4 25.52 4.70 13.51
N ALA A 5 25.92 5.40 14.58
CA ALA A 5 24.98 5.78 15.62
C ALA A 5 23.81 6.59 15.11
N SER A 6 24.06 7.47 14.13
CA SER A 6 23.01 8.27 13.50
C SER A 6 22.03 7.40 12.70
N GLU A 7 22.55 6.33 12.11
CA GLU A 7 21.72 5.38 11.38
C GLU A 7 20.85 4.57 12.34
N GLY A 8 21.32 4.31 13.55
CA GLY A 8 20.54 3.63 14.57
C GLY A 8 19.26 4.41 14.92
N ALA A 9 19.38 5.73 15.08
CA ALA A 9 18.23 6.58 15.37
C ALA A 9 17.25 6.60 14.20
N ALA A 10 17.76 6.73 12.96
CA ALA A 10 16.93 6.70 11.76
C ALA A 10 16.26 5.33 11.61
N THR A 11 16.95 4.25 11.97
CA THR A 11 16.40 2.90 11.93
C THR A 11 15.25 2.74 12.92
N GLU A 12 15.35 3.33 14.12
CA GLU A 12 14.26 3.32 15.09
C GLU A 12 13.03 4.07 14.58
N GLU A 13 13.24 5.22 13.96
CA GLU A 13 12.15 5.99 13.37
C GLU A 13 11.46 5.20 12.26
N VAL A 14 12.24 4.57 11.40
CA VAL A 14 11.71 3.73 10.32
C VAL A 14 10.95 2.55 10.90
N ALA A 15 11.47 1.90 11.93
CA ALA A 15 10.81 0.77 12.57
C ALA A 15 9.49 1.20 13.22
N ASN A 16 9.46 2.37 13.86
CA ASN A 16 8.22 2.90 14.44
C ASN A 16 7.19 3.23 13.38
N PHE A 17 7.63 3.85 12.30
CA PHE A 17 6.75 4.16 11.16
C PHE A 17 6.17 2.87 10.58
N ALA A 18 7.01 1.86 10.37
CA ALA A 18 6.56 0.58 9.84
C ALA A 18 5.56 -0.11 10.77
N ARG A 19 5.80 -0.06 12.09
CA ARG A 19 4.86 -0.62 13.07
C ARG A 19 3.51 0.07 13.01
N GLN A 20 3.50 1.40 12.95
CA GLN A 20 2.26 2.16 12.85
C GLN A 20 1.50 1.81 11.58
N LEU A 21 2.20 1.66 10.46
CA LEU A 21 1.58 1.25 9.20
C LEU A 21 0.96 -0.14 9.31
N VAL A 22 1.71 -1.10 9.82
CA VAL A 22 1.24 -2.47 9.98
C VAL A 22 0.04 -2.52 10.91
N GLN A 23 0.11 -1.84 12.06
CA GLN A 23 -1.00 -1.79 13.01
C GLN A 23 -2.24 -1.14 12.40
N GLY A 24 -2.04 -0.06 11.64
CA GLY A 24 -3.15 0.61 10.94
C GLY A 24 -3.82 -0.29 9.93
N VAL A 25 -3.02 -1.03 9.14
CA VAL A 25 -3.55 -1.97 8.16
C VAL A 25 -4.31 -3.11 8.86
N ILE A 26 -3.74 -3.67 9.92
CA ILE A 26 -4.39 -4.77 10.66
C ILE A 26 -5.69 -4.29 11.29
N SER A 27 -5.67 -3.11 11.94
CA SER A 27 -6.85 -2.57 12.62
C SER A 27 -7.98 -2.22 11.66
N ASN A 28 -7.66 -1.92 10.40
CA ASN A 28 -8.63 -1.52 9.40
C ASN A 28 -8.80 -2.57 8.31
N HIS A 29 -8.37 -3.79 8.55
CA HIS A 29 -8.31 -4.86 7.55
C HIS A 29 -9.62 -5.01 6.77
N ASP A 30 -10.74 -5.14 7.46
CA ASP A 30 -12.03 -5.36 6.81
C ASP A 30 -12.46 -4.15 6.00
N LYS A 31 -12.22 -2.95 6.51
CA LYS A 31 -12.52 -1.71 5.81
C LYS A 31 -11.68 -1.60 4.54
N LEU A 32 -10.38 -1.91 4.63
CA LEU A 32 -9.48 -1.83 3.48
C LEU A 32 -9.89 -2.85 2.40
N ASP A 33 -10.22 -4.06 2.81
CA ASP A 33 -10.63 -5.09 1.87
C ASP A 33 -11.98 -4.75 1.21
N GLY A 34 -12.88 -4.09 1.95
CA GLY A 34 -14.13 -3.59 1.38
C GLY A 34 -13.89 -2.55 0.29
N ILE A 35 -13.00 -1.60 0.55
CA ILE A 35 -12.65 -0.56 -0.43
C ILE A 35 -12.01 -1.20 -1.67
N LEU A 36 -11.08 -2.15 -1.46
CA LEU A 36 -10.42 -2.85 -2.55
C LEU A 36 -11.40 -3.68 -3.39
N ALA A 37 -12.34 -4.35 -2.74
CA ALA A 37 -13.34 -5.16 -3.42
C ALA A 37 -14.20 -4.30 -4.36
N GLU A 38 -14.58 -3.12 -3.93
CA GLU A 38 -15.34 -2.20 -4.77
C GLU A 38 -14.50 -1.67 -5.93
N ALA A 39 -13.24 -1.32 -5.67
CA ALA A 39 -12.36 -0.74 -6.67
C ALA A 39 -11.89 -1.76 -7.70
N SER A 40 -11.87 -3.04 -7.34
CA SER A 40 -11.38 -4.12 -8.21
C SER A 40 -12.51 -5.04 -8.65
N GLU A 41 -13.62 -4.45 -9.12
CA GLU A 41 -14.85 -5.20 -9.46
C GLU A 41 -14.66 -6.32 -10.48
N HIS A 42 -13.65 -6.22 -11.35
CA HIS A 42 -13.34 -7.25 -12.33
C HIS A 42 -12.26 -8.24 -11.85
N TRP A 43 -11.76 -8.04 -10.63
CA TRP A 43 -10.66 -8.84 -10.07
C TRP A 43 -11.03 -9.29 -8.67
N ARG A 44 -10.75 -10.52 -8.36
CA ARG A 44 -11.01 -11.06 -7.04
C ARG A 44 -9.75 -10.97 -6.20
N LEU A 45 -9.88 -10.45 -4.97
CA LEU A 45 -8.77 -10.30 -4.05
C LEU A 45 -8.11 -11.64 -3.73
N ASP A 46 -8.89 -12.70 -3.63
CA ASP A 46 -8.39 -14.04 -3.32
C ASP A 46 -7.60 -14.65 -4.46
N GLN A 47 -7.70 -14.09 -5.68
CA GLN A 47 -6.95 -14.56 -6.83
C GLN A 47 -5.66 -13.77 -7.05
N MET A 48 -5.44 -12.73 -6.29
CA MET A 48 -4.22 -11.93 -6.37
C MET A 48 -3.06 -12.60 -5.68
N ALA A 49 -1.83 -12.33 -6.17
CA ALA A 49 -0.64 -12.69 -5.43
C ALA A 49 -0.65 -11.99 -4.07
N LYS A 50 -0.18 -12.69 -3.03
CA LYS A 50 -0.18 -12.14 -1.67
C LYS A 50 0.56 -10.81 -1.57
N VAL A 51 1.69 -10.68 -2.25
CA VAL A 51 2.48 -9.45 -2.21
C VAL A 51 1.70 -8.28 -2.80
N ASP A 52 0.98 -8.50 -3.90
CA ASP A 52 0.18 -7.45 -4.53
C ASP A 52 -0.96 -7.01 -3.61
N ARG A 53 -1.58 -7.97 -2.92
CA ARG A 53 -2.65 -7.69 -1.97
C ARG A 53 -2.16 -6.85 -0.80
N ILE A 54 -0.96 -7.17 -0.30
CA ILE A 54 -0.35 -6.40 0.79
C ILE A 54 -0.04 -4.97 0.33
N ILE A 55 0.54 -4.83 -0.87
CA ILE A 55 0.84 -3.52 -1.43
C ILE A 55 -0.43 -2.68 -1.55
N LEU A 56 -1.50 -3.27 -2.05
CA LEU A 56 -2.78 -2.59 -2.21
C LEU A 56 -3.38 -2.18 -0.86
N ARG A 57 -3.32 -3.05 0.15
CA ARG A 57 -3.84 -2.71 1.47
C ARG A 57 -3.09 -1.54 2.10
N ILE A 58 -1.77 -1.55 2.01
CA ILE A 58 -0.96 -0.45 2.54
C ILE A 58 -1.30 0.85 1.82
N ALA A 59 -1.40 0.81 0.50
CA ALA A 59 -1.72 2.00 -0.29
C ALA A 59 -3.10 2.55 0.05
N VAL A 60 -4.10 1.69 0.16
CA VAL A 60 -5.46 2.12 0.52
C VAL A 60 -5.48 2.73 1.92
N TYR A 61 -4.75 2.14 2.86
CA TYR A 61 -4.63 2.71 4.19
C TYR A 61 -4.06 4.14 4.12
N GLU A 62 -2.98 4.33 3.37
CA GLU A 62 -2.37 5.65 3.23
C GLU A 62 -3.28 6.65 2.53
N ILE A 63 -4.02 6.22 1.53
CA ILE A 63 -4.87 7.11 0.72
C ILE A 63 -6.19 7.45 1.43
N ALA A 64 -6.84 6.45 1.99
CA ALA A 64 -8.21 6.58 2.46
C ALA A 64 -8.34 6.75 3.98
N VAL A 65 -7.40 6.25 4.75
CA VAL A 65 -7.48 6.25 6.22
C VAL A 65 -6.51 7.22 6.84
N GLU A 66 -5.23 7.03 6.62
CA GLU A 66 -4.19 7.86 7.23
C GLU A 66 -4.11 9.25 6.61
N ARG A 67 -4.11 9.32 5.28
CA ARG A 67 -4.15 10.56 4.50
C ARG A 67 -2.99 11.53 4.75
N LYS A 68 -1.85 11.02 5.19
CA LYS A 68 -0.64 11.83 5.43
C LYS A 68 0.25 11.92 4.21
N VAL A 69 0.19 10.93 3.32
CA VAL A 69 0.99 10.89 2.09
C VAL A 69 0.13 11.39 0.94
N PRO A 70 0.69 12.22 0.03
CA PRO A 70 -0.06 12.62 -1.16
C PRO A 70 -0.50 11.39 -1.95
N THR A 71 -1.75 11.39 -2.38
CA THR A 71 -2.36 10.25 -3.08
C THR A 71 -1.51 9.80 -4.27
N LYS A 72 -1.06 10.76 -5.09
CA LYS A 72 -0.27 10.45 -6.27
C LYS A 72 1.05 9.76 -5.92
N ALA A 73 1.70 10.21 -4.84
CA ALA A 73 2.93 9.60 -4.37
C ALA A 73 2.71 8.17 -3.88
N ALA A 74 1.63 7.95 -3.13
CA ALA A 74 1.29 6.61 -2.65
C ALA A 74 1.03 5.65 -3.82
N ILE A 75 0.32 6.10 -4.83
CA ILE A 75 0.04 5.30 -6.02
C ILE A 75 1.33 4.97 -6.76
N ASN A 76 2.18 5.98 -7.02
CA ASN A 76 3.41 5.77 -7.76
C ASN A 76 4.35 4.80 -7.06
N GLU A 77 4.51 4.92 -5.74
CA GLU A 77 5.34 3.99 -4.98
C GLU A 77 4.79 2.56 -5.02
N SER A 78 3.47 2.42 -4.93
CA SER A 78 2.84 1.11 -5.00
C SER A 78 3.03 0.46 -6.35
N ILE A 79 2.95 1.23 -7.44
CA ILE A 79 3.21 0.73 -8.78
C ILE A 79 4.63 0.21 -8.90
N GLU A 80 5.61 0.98 -8.40
CA GLU A 80 7.01 0.58 -8.46
C GLU A 80 7.28 -0.68 -7.63
N LEU A 81 6.68 -0.79 -6.45
CA LEU A 81 6.79 -2.00 -5.63
C LEU A 81 6.20 -3.21 -6.35
N ALA A 82 5.03 -3.06 -6.93
CA ALA A 82 4.38 -4.15 -7.65
C ALA A 82 5.21 -4.59 -8.85
N LYS A 83 5.77 -3.66 -9.60
CA LYS A 83 6.64 -3.97 -10.72
C LYS A 83 7.88 -4.73 -10.28
N THR A 84 8.47 -4.31 -9.15
CA THR A 84 9.68 -4.94 -8.61
C THR A 84 9.43 -6.38 -8.18
N PHE A 85 8.32 -6.63 -7.51
CA PHE A 85 8.04 -7.95 -6.93
C PHE A 85 7.23 -8.87 -7.83
N SER A 86 6.41 -8.32 -8.71
CA SER A 86 5.47 -9.12 -9.52
C SER A 86 5.50 -8.84 -11.02
N GLY A 87 6.24 -7.81 -11.44
CA GLY A 87 6.40 -7.48 -12.85
C GLY A 87 5.49 -6.37 -13.35
N ASP A 88 5.68 -6.00 -14.62
CA ASP A 88 5.01 -4.83 -15.21
C ASP A 88 3.48 -4.95 -15.22
N GLU A 89 2.97 -6.15 -15.44
CA GLU A 89 1.53 -6.38 -15.46
C GLU A 89 0.90 -6.07 -14.11
N ALA A 90 1.58 -6.46 -13.02
CA ALA A 90 1.14 -6.13 -11.67
C ALA A 90 1.11 -4.62 -11.44
N GLY A 91 2.10 -3.91 -11.95
CA GLY A 91 2.14 -2.45 -11.86
C GLY A 91 0.94 -1.80 -12.52
N ARG A 92 0.57 -2.27 -13.71
CA ARG A 92 -0.60 -1.77 -14.42
C ARG A 92 -1.90 -2.06 -13.67
N PHE A 93 -2.01 -3.25 -13.10
CA PHE A 93 -3.16 -3.64 -12.31
C PHE A 93 -3.31 -2.76 -11.06
N VAL A 94 -2.22 -2.59 -10.32
CA VAL A 94 -2.19 -1.74 -9.12
C VAL A 94 -2.59 -0.30 -9.47
N ASN A 95 -2.07 0.22 -10.57
CA ASN A 95 -2.42 1.57 -11.02
C ASN A 95 -3.93 1.70 -11.26
N GLY A 96 -4.53 0.72 -11.93
CA GLY A 96 -5.96 0.74 -12.21
C GLY A 96 -6.80 0.69 -10.94
N VAL A 97 -6.46 -0.20 -10.01
CA VAL A 97 -7.21 -0.33 -8.76
C VAL A 97 -7.08 0.93 -7.90
N LEU A 98 -5.86 1.43 -7.72
CA LEU A 98 -5.64 2.59 -6.86
C LEU A 98 -6.16 3.87 -7.47
N GLY A 99 -6.20 3.97 -8.80
CA GLY A 99 -6.86 5.10 -9.46
C GLY A 99 -8.34 5.17 -9.12
N ARG A 100 -9.01 4.03 -9.07
CA ARG A 100 -10.42 3.96 -8.66
C ARG A 100 -10.59 4.29 -7.18
N VAL A 101 -9.71 3.77 -6.33
CA VAL A 101 -9.74 4.10 -4.89
C VAL A 101 -9.62 5.61 -4.70
N ALA A 102 -8.66 6.23 -5.38
CA ALA A 102 -8.45 7.68 -5.27
C ALA A 102 -9.68 8.46 -5.72
N ALA A 103 -10.33 8.03 -6.78
CA ALA A 103 -11.51 8.70 -7.30
C ALA A 103 -12.69 8.66 -6.32
N THR A 104 -12.81 7.58 -5.55
CA THR A 104 -13.92 7.43 -4.60
C THR A 104 -13.59 7.97 -3.20
N ALA A 105 -12.31 8.20 -2.90
CA ALA A 105 -11.88 8.66 -1.59
C ALA A 105 -11.94 10.18 -1.42
N THR A 106 -12.19 10.92 -2.48
CA THR A 106 -12.26 12.39 -2.44
C THR A 106 -13.64 12.92 -2.03
#